data_38024811100bb4df06d2a7ff6b80a994
#
_entry.id   38024811100bb4df06d2a7ff6b80a994
#
_cell.length_a   1.000
_cell.length_b   1.000
_cell.length_c   1.000
_cell.angle_alpha   90.00
_cell.angle_beta   90.00
_cell.angle_gamma   90.00
#
_symmetry.space_group_name_H-M   'P 1'
#
loop_
_entity.id
_entity.type
_entity.pdbx_description
1 polymer ?
#
loop_
_entity_poly.entity_id
_entity_poly.type
_entity_poly.pdbx_seq_one_letter_code
_entity_poly.pdbx_strand_id
1 'polypeptide(L)'
;MSKITHEELLEAGVHFGHLTRKWNPKMAPYIFMEKNGIHLIDLHKTAVKLDEAAQAIKNIVKSGRKVLYVATKKQAKEIMETEAKRVNMPYVCDRWLGGMLTNFGTVRKSIKKLQTLEKLAQDGTYTNINKKERLMIDREKIKLKKVLGGIADLNRLPAALLIVDIKREHIAVAEATKLNIPTFGIVDTNSDPTLVDFPIPANDDAAKSIALITRYITDAIVEGLSERKREKEETADKEVVAEKEQA
;
A
#
# COMPACT_ATOMS: atom_id res chain seq x y z
N MET A 1 -6.55 -7.37 -17.64
CA MET A 1 -7.47 -6.55 -16.80
C MET A 1 -8.61 -5.99 -17.64
N SER A 2 -9.85 -6.04 -17.16
CA SER A 2 -10.94 -5.22 -17.69
C SER A 2 -10.66 -3.76 -17.32
N LYS A 3 -10.78 -2.85 -18.28
CA LYS A 3 -10.65 -1.41 -17.99
C LYS A 3 -11.82 -0.99 -17.10
N ILE A 4 -11.52 -0.14 -16.13
CA ILE A 4 -12.56 0.43 -15.27
C ILE A 4 -13.44 1.38 -16.09
N THR A 5 -14.75 1.30 -15.92
CA THR A 5 -15.68 2.15 -16.64
C THR A 5 -15.93 3.48 -15.92
N HIS A 6 -16.32 4.51 -16.67
CA HIS A 6 -16.69 5.80 -16.06
C HIS A 6 -17.89 5.68 -15.14
N GLU A 7 -18.82 4.78 -15.44
CA GLU A 7 -20.00 4.52 -14.63
C GLU A 7 -19.62 3.95 -13.27
N GLU A 8 -18.72 2.98 -13.21
CA GLU A 8 -18.20 2.42 -11.96
C GLU A 8 -17.51 3.49 -11.09
N LEU A 9 -16.70 4.35 -11.70
CA LEU A 9 -16.05 5.47 -11.01
C LEU A 9 -17.06 6.47 -10.44
N LEU A 10 -18.11 6.76 -11.21
CA LEU A 10 -19.18 7.68 -10.82
C LEU A 10 -20.00 7.12 -9.65
N GLU A 11 -20.42 5.86 -9.73
CA GLU A 11 -21.20 5.17 -8.68
C GLU A 11 -20.40 5.01 -7.37
N ALA A 12 -19.09 4.79 -7.46
CA ALA A 12 -18.22 4.76 -6.30
C ALA A 12 -17.96 6.15 -5.69
N GLY A 13 -18.38 7.23 -6.34
CA GLY A 13 -18.20 8.60 -5.86
C GLY A 13 -16.75 9.10 -5.92
N VAL A 14 -15.97 8.60 -6.87
CA VAL A 14 -14.54 8.95 -7.07
C VAL A 14 -14.37 10.43 -7.43
N HIS A 15 -15.38 11.00 -8.11
CA HIS A 15 -15.36 12.39 -8.61
C HIS A 15 -15.52 13.46 -7.52
N PHE A 16 -15.95 13.11 -6.32
CA PHE A 16 -16.09 14.09 -5.24
C PHE A 16 -14.72 14.43 -4.63
N GLY A 17 -14.37 15.70 -4.66
CA GLY A 17 -13.22 16.23 -3.95
C GLY A 17 -13.62 16.95 -2.67
N HIS A 18 -12.69 17.71 -2.13
CA HIS A 18 -12.88 18.51 -0.93
C HIS A 18 -13.50 19.90 -1.24
N LEU A 19 -13.87 20.61 -0.17
CA LEU A 19 -14.37 21.99 -0.24
C LEU A 19 -13.34 22.91 -0.92
N THR A 20 -13.84 23.85 -1.75
CA THR A 20 -13.02 24.81 -2.50
C THR A 20 -12.03 25.58 -1.64
N ARG A 21 -12.40 25.96 -0.41
CA ARG A 21 -11.50 26.64 0.54
C ARG A 21 -10.28 25.83 1.02
N LYS A 22 -10.28 24.50 0.81
CA LYS A 22 -9.21 23.61 1.27
C LYS A 22 -8.34 23.04 0.15
N TRP A 23 -8.63 23.42 -1.09
CA TRP A 23 -7.97 22.84 -2.24
C TRP A 23 -6.50 23.25 -2.37
N ASN A 24 -5.76 22.47 -3.13
CA ASN A 24 -4.39 22.79 -3.52
C ASN A 24 -4.38 23.27 -4.97
N PRO A 25 -3.80 24.45 -5.29
CA PRO A 25 -3.74 24.97 -6.65
C PRO A 25 -3.08 24.03 -7.67
N LYS A 26 -2.14 23.20 -7.23
CA LYS A 26 -1.47 22.19 -8.09
C LYS A 26 -2.42 21.07 -8.55
N MET A 27 -3.59 20.94 -7.93
CA MET A 27 -4.65 20.03 -8.39
C MET A 27 -5.51 20.60 -9.49
N ALA A 28 -5.37 21.88 -9.86
CA ALA A 28 -6.14 22.52 -10.93
C ALA A 28 -6.23 21.69 -12.23
N PRO A 29 -5.16 21.03 -12.72
CA PRO A 29 -5.23 20.21 -13.93
C PRO A 29 -6.19 19.02 -13.83
N TYR A 30 -6.50 18.54 -12.61
CA TYR A 30 -7.33 17.35 -12.36
C TYR A 30 -8.76 17.69 -11.94
N ILE A 31 -9.07 18.98 -11.74
CA ILE A 31 -10.40 19.44 -11.37
C ILE A 31 -11.20 19.70 -12.65
N PHE A 32 -12.40 19.14 -12.74
CA PHE A 32 -13.33 19.34 -13.85
C PHE A 32 -14.16 20.61 -13.67
N MET A 33 -14.79 20.77 -12.50
CA MET A 33 -15.64 21.91 -12.17
C MET A 33 -15.84 22.06 -10.66
N GLU A 34 -16.44 23.17 -10.26
CA GLU A 34 -16.96 23.41 -8.91
C GLU A 34 -18.47 23.29 -8.89
N LYS A 35 -19.02 22.60 -7.89
CA LYS A 35 -20.45 22.48 -7.64
C LYS A 35 -20.75 22.52 -6.16
N ASN A 36 -21.62 23.41 -5.73
CA ASN A 36 -22.02 23.57 -4.33
C ASN A 36 -20.82 23.77 -3.35
N GLY A 37 -19.78 24.48 -3.78
CA GLY A 37 -18.59 24.74 -2.98
C GLY A 37 -17.66 23.53 -2.79
N ILE A 38 -17.81 22.49 -3.63
CA ILE A 38 -16.98 21.29 -3.67
C ILE A 38 -16.37 21.17 -5.06
N HIS A 39 -15.08 20.85 -5.14
CA HIS A 39 -14.45 20.53 -6.41
C HIS A 39 -14.83 19.13 -6.89
N LEU A 40 -15.11 19.00 -8.19
CA LEU A 40 -15.31 17.70 -8.83
C LEU A 40 -14.06 17.33 -9.62
N ILE A 41 -13.59 16.11 -9.42
CA ILE A 41 -12.40 15.55 -10.08
C ILE A 41 -12.80 15.04 -11.47
N ASP A 42 -11.93 15.23 -12.46
CA ASP A 42 -12.08 14.74 -13.82
C ASP A 42 -11.84 13.22 -13.89
N LEU A 43 -12.90 12.44 -14.06
CA LEU A 43 -12.84 10.98 -14.11
C LEU A 43 -12.08 10.45 -15.32
N HIS A 44 -12.00 11.18 -16.45
CA HIS A 44 -11.17 10.76 -17.58
C HIS A 44 -9.69 10.76 -17.21
N LYS A 45 -9.24 11.81 -16.52
CA LYS A 45 -7.87 11.89 -16.03
C LYS A 45 -7.59 10.87 -14.95
N THR A 46 -8.58 10.60 -14.08
CA THR A 46 -8.48 9.53 -13.08
C THR A 46 -8.25 8.18 -13.74
N ALA A 47 -9.05 7.81 -14.75
CA ALA A 47 -8.93 6.54 -15.45
C ALA A 47 -7.56 6.39 -16.12
N VAL A 48 -7.08 7.41 -16.83
CA VAL A 48 -5.75 7.40 -17.47
C VAL A 48 -4.64 7.22 -16.45
N LYS A 49 -4.66 8.01 -15.35
CA LYS A 49 -3.63 7.94 -14.31
C LYS A 49 -3.67 6.64 -13.51
N LEU A 50 -4.84 6.07 -13.35
CA LEU A 50 -5.01 4.77 -12.72
C LEU A 50 -4.44 3.64 -13.58
N ASP A 51 -4.66 3.67 -14.90
CA ASP A 51 -4.07 2.70 -15.84
C ASP A 51 -2.54 2.82 -15.90
N GLU A 52 -2.00 4.04 -15.95
CA GLU A 52 -0.55 4.28 -15.87
C GLU A 52 0.04 3.70 -14.58
N ALA A 53 -0.59 3.96 -13.44
CA ALA A 53 -0.17 3.45 -12.14
C ALA A 53 -0.24 1.92 -12.08
N ALA A 54 -1.32 1.33 -12.59
CA ALA A 54 -1.52 -0.13 -12.61
C ALA A 54 -0.45 -0.84 -13.46
N GLN A 55 -0.10 -0.30 -14.62
CA GLN A 55 0.95 -0.86 -15.46
C GLN A 55 2.34 -0.75 -14.81
N ALA A 56 2.65 0.40 -14.22
CA ALA A 56 3.92 0.62 -13.54
C ALA A 56 4.09 -0.33 -12.33
N ILE A 57 3.06 -0.47 -11.50
CA ILE A 57 3.10 -1.35 -10.33
C ILE A 57 3.18 -2.83 -10.73
N LYS A 58 2.49 -3.25 -11.80
CA LYS A 58 2.57 -4.58 -12.40
C LYS A 58 4.00 -4.93 -12.78
N ASN A 59 4.71 -4.01 -13.46
CA ASN A 59 6.11 -4.21 -13.85
C ASN A 59 7.04 -4.33 -12.64
N ILE A 60 6.82 -3.54 -11.58
CA ILE A 60 7.58 -3.63 -10.33
C ILE A 60 7.39 -5.00 -9.67
N VAL A 61 6.16 -5.49 -9.60
CA VAL A 61 5.85 -6.78 -8.96
C VAL A 61 6.34 -7.97 -9.78
N LYS A 62 6.32 -7.87 -11.10
CA LYS A 62 6.87 -8.87 -12.03
C LYS A 62 8.35 -9.14 -11.73
N SER A 63 9.12 -8.11 -11.33
CA SER A 63 10.52 -8.30 -10.87
C SER A 63 10.65 -9.03 -9.52
N GLY A 64 9.54 -9.37 -8.87
CA GLY A 64 9.48 -10.12 -7.61
C GLY A 64 9.68 -9.30 -6.35
N ARG A 65 9.61 -8.00 -6.47
CA ARG A 65 9.73 -7.08 -5.34
C ARG A 65 8.36 -6.82 -4.72
N LYS A 66 8.35 -6.47 -3.43
CA LYS A 66 7.12 -6.21 -2.67
C LYS A 66 6.71 -4.74 -2.74
N VAL A 67 5.41 -4.51 -2.75
CA VAL A 67 4.76 -3.19 -2.64
C VAL A 67 4.22 -3.04 -1.23
N LEU A 68 4.47 -1.89 -0.58
CA LEU A 68 3.97 -1.58 0.76
C LEU A 68 2.69 -0.76 0.66
N TYR A 69 1.61 -1.26 1.25
CA TYR A 69 0.32 -0.57 1.36
C TYR A 69 0.32 0.33 2.58
N VAL A 70 -0.05 1.60 2.41
CA VAL A 70 -0.01 2.60 3.49
C VAL A 70 -1.33 3.36 3.56
N ALA A 71 -2.03 3.23 4.69
CA ALA A 71 -3.25 3.99 4.94
C ALA A 71 -3.60 4.05 6.43
N THR A 72 -3.44 5.19 7.06
CA THR A 72 -3.86 5.36 8.47
C THR A 72 -5.25 5.99 8.61
N LYS A 73 -5.89 6.38 7.49
CA LYS A 73 -7.25 6.93 7.45
C LYS A 73 -8.27 5.86 7.83
N LYS A 74 -9.23 6.17 8.69
CA LYS A 74 -10.22 5.20 9.22
C LYS A 74 -10.98 4.47 8.12
N GLN A 75 -11.36 5.19 7.06
CA GLN A 75 -12.11 4.66 5.92
C GLN A 75 -11.29 3.71 5.05
N ALA A 76 -9.97 3.87 5.03
CA ALA A 76 -9.05 3.13 4.16
C ALA A 76 -8.40 1.92 4.84
N LYS A 77 -8.28 1.91 6.18
CA LYS A 77 -7.55 0.90 6.95
C LYS A 77 -7.93 -0.53 6.58
N GLU A 78 -9.20 -0.85 6.74
CA GLU A 78 -9.72 -2.20 6.57
C GLU A 78 -9.62 -2.67 5.12
N ILE A 79 -9.90 -1.75 4.18
CA ILE A 79 -9.82 -2.00 2.75
C ILE A 79 -8.39 -2.35 2.35
N MET A 80 -7.42 -1.50 2.73
CA MET A 80 -6.01 -1.67 2.39
C MET A 80 -5.41 -2.92 3.03
N GLU A 81 -5.79 -3.21 4.28
CA GLU A 81 -5.37 -4.43 4.97
C GLU A 81 -5.88 -5.70 4.28
N THR A 82 -7.16 -5.71 3.90
CA THR A 82 -7.79 -6.84 3.21
C THR A 82 -7.16 -7.08 1.85
N GLU A 83 -6.98 -6.03 1.05
CA GLU A 83 -6.39 -6.14 -0.27
C GLU A 83 -4.89 -6.50 -0.22
N ALA A 84 -4.14 -5.97 0.75
CA ALA A 84 -2.74 -6.35 0.94
C ALA A 84 -2.58 -7.82 1.33
N LYS A 85 -3.45 -8.33 2.23
CA LYS A 85 -3.48 -9.75 2.62
C LYS A 85 -3.83 -10.66 1.45
N ARG A 86 -4.74 -10.24 0.56
CA ARG A 86 -5.15 -11.00 -0.64
C ARG A 86 -3.95 -11.34 -1.54
N VAL A 87 -2.97 -10.45 -1.62
CA VAL A 87 -1.76 -10.60 -2.46
C VAL A 87 -0.47 -10.87 -1.67
N ASN A 88 -0.58 -11.11 -0.37
CA ASN A 88 0.56 -11.32 0.53
C ASN A 88 1.62 -10.22 0.45
N MET A 89 1.15 -8.96 0.38
CA MET A 89 1.98 -7.76 0.41
C MET A 89 2.01 -7.14 1.81
N PRO A 90 3.10 -6.48 2.21
CA PRO A 90 3.19 -5.79 3.48
C PRO A 90 2.26 -4.57 3.52
N TYR A 91 1.78 -4.23 4.73
CA TYR A 91 0.89 -3.08 4.92
C TYR A 91 1.14 -2.36 6.25
N VAL A 92 0.83 -1.07 6.27
CA VAL A 92 0.83 -0.22 7.47
C VAL A 92 -0.50 0.54 7.50
N CYS A 93 -1.42 0.11 8.37
CA CYS A 93 -2.77 0.66 8.44
C CYS A 93 -3.11 1.33 9.77
N ASP A 94 -2.27 1.26 10.79
CA ASP A 94 -2.60 1.85 12.08
C ASP A 94 -1.90 3.19 12.31
N ARG A 95 -0.58 3.19 12.26
CA ARG A 95 0.23 4.40 12.42
C ARG A 95 1.57 4.23 11.71
N TRP A 96 1.94 5.21 10.91
CA TRP A 96 3.29 5.31 10.37
C TRP A 96 4.25 5.78 11.47
N LEU A 97 5.30 5.03 11.73
CA LEU A 97 6.36 5.43 12.63
C LEU A 97 7.43 6.19 11.83
N GLY A 98 7.83 7.38 12.30
CA GLY A 98 8.94 8.09 11.67
C GLY A 98 10.21 7.23 11.63
N GLY A 99 10.87 7.19 10.48
CA GLY A 99 12.03 6.32 10.26
C GLY A 99 11.71 4.90 9.83
N MET A 100 10.46 4.60 9.46
CA MET A 100 10.05 3.24 9.10
C MET A 100 10.79 2.69 7.87
N LEU A 101 11.14 3.54 6.94
CA LEU A 101 11.98 3.21 5.78
C LEU A 101 13.41 3.70 5.96
N THR A 102 13.62 4.95 6.37
CA THR A 102 14.94 5.57 6.50
C THR A 102 15.77 4.99 7.63
N ASN A 103 15.15 4.47 8.69
CA ASN A 103 15.80 3.77 9.80
C ASN A 103 15.31 2.32 9.92
N PHE A 104 15.20 1.64 8.80
CA PHE A 104 14.68 0.27 8.69
C PHE A 104 15.42 -0.72 9.60
N GLY A 105 16.73 -0.53 9.83
CA GLY A 105 17.51 -1.36 10.75
C GLY A 105 16.95 -1.40 12.17
N THR A 106 16.52 -0.26 12.71
CA THR A 106 15.89 -0.15 14.03
C THR A 106 14.49 -0.76 14.05
N VAL A 107 13.72 -0.53 12.98
CA VAL A 107 12.39 -1.15 12.82
C VAL A 107 12.50 -2.67 12.81
N ARG A 108 13.49 -3.24 12.11
CA ARG A 108 13.76 -4.70 12.13
C ARG A 108 14.08 -5.23 13.52
N LYS A 109 14.78 -4.47 14.36
CA LYS A 109 15.02 -4.88 15.77
C LYS A 109 13.69 -4.97 16.53
N SER A 110 12.78 -4.01 16.32
CA SER A 110 11.44 -4.01 16.93
C SER A 110 10.56 -5.16 16.41
N ILE A 111 10.67 -5.51 15.12
CA ILE A 111 9.99 -6.69 14.54
C ILE A 111 10.54 -7.98 15.16
N LYS A 112 11.86 -8.11 15.29
CA LYS A 112 12.47 -9.28 15.97
C LYS A 112 12.01 -9.39 17.42
N LYS A 113 11.90 -8.26 18.14
CA LYS A 113 11.34 -8.24 19.50
C LYS A 113 9.90 -8.77 19.51
N LEU A 114 9.06 -8.35 18.57
CA LEU A 114 7.68 -8.87 18.44
C LEU A 114 7.70 -10.40 18.25
N GLN A 115 8.50 -10.91 17.31
CA GLN A 115 8.63 -12.34 17.06
C GLN A 115 9.13 -13.12 18.31
N THR A 116 10.05 -12.56 19.07
CA THR A 116 10.51 -13.13 20.33
C THR A 116 9.39 -13.20 21.37
N LEU A 117 8.60 -12.12 21.51
CA LEU A 117 7.45 -12.09 22.41
C LEU A 117 6.34 -13.07 21.99
N GLU A 118 6.14 -13.27 20.69
CA GLU A 118 5.19 -14.26 20.16
C GLU A 118 5.65 -15.70 20.46
N LYS A 119 6.92 -16.00 20.32
CA LYS A 119 7.51 -17.30 20.68
C LYS A 119 7.43 -17.57 22.19
N LEU A 120 7.81 -16.60 23.02
CA LEU A 120 7.71 -16.71 24.49
C LEU A 120 6.28 -17.02 24.95
N ALA A 121 5.27 -16.48 24.27
CA ALA A 121 3.86 -16.74 24.57
C ALA A 121 3.41 -18.15 24.21
N GLN A 122 4.13 -18.87 23.33
CA GLN A 122 3.87 -20.24 22.92
C GLN A 122 4.66 -21.28 23.75
N ASP A 123 5.81 -20.88 24.28
CA ASP A 123 6.68 -21.74 25.07
C ASP A 123 6.17 -21.90 26.50
N GLY A 124 6.30 -23.10 27.08
CA GLY A 124 5.89 -23.43 28.46
C GLY A 124 6.54 -22.55 29.55
N THR A 125 7.61 -21.81 29.24
CA THR A 125 8.25 -20.83 30.12
C THR A 125 7.30 -19.69 30.52
N TYR A 126 6.27 -19.39 29.70
CA TYR A 126 5.27 -18.37 30.01
C TYR A 126 4.45 -18.68 31.26
N THR A 127 4.34 -19.96 31.66
CA THR A 127 3.61 -20.39 32.87
C THR A 127 4.36 -20.01 34.16
N ASN A 128 5.67 -19.87 34.13
CA ASN A 128 6.50 -19.57 35.29
C ASN A 128 6.72 -18.07 35.57
N ILE A 129 6.19 -17.19 34.70
CA ILE A 129 6.31 -15.74 34.84
C ILE A 129 5.19 -15.19 35.73
N ASN A 130 5.49 -14.17 36.56
CA ASN A 130 4.52 -13.53 37.46
C ASN A 130 3.36 -12.93 36.65
N LYS A 131 2.13 -12.97 37.19
CA LYS A 131 0.90 -12.47 36.54
C LYS A 131 1.02 -11.02 36.08
N LYS A 132 1.68 -10.13 36.86
CA LYS A 132 1.92 -8.74 36.49
C LYS A 132 2.81 -8.62 35.26
N GLU A 133 3.86 -9.39 35.21
CA GLU A 133 4.85 -9.39 34.12
C GLU A 133 4.24 -9.95 32.83
N ARG A 134 3.45 -11.03 32.89
CA ARG A 134 2.67 -11.52 31.72
C ARG A 134 1.80 -10.43 31.14
N LEU A 135 1.05 -9.72 31.99
CA LEU A 135 0.17 -8.64 31.52
C LEU A 135 0.94 -7.52 30.84
N MET A 136 2.15 -7.19 31.29
CA MET A 136 3.02 -6.21 30.64
C MET A 136 3.51 -6.69 29.27
N ILE A 137 3.95 -7.94 29.20
CA ILE A 137 4.39 -8.61 27.96
C ILE A 137 3.23 -8.64 26.93
N ASP A 138 2.04 -9.04 27.36
CA ASP A 138 0.88 -9.10 26.48
C ASP A 138 0.48 -7.72 25.95
N ARG A 139 0.50 -6.70 26.78
CA ARG A 139 0.23 -5.32 26.36
C ARG A 139 1.26 -4.82 25.36
N GLU A 140 2.53 -5.11 25.57
CA GLU A 140 3.61 -4.73 24.66
C GLU A 140 3.46 -5.47 23.31
N LYS A 141 3.22 -6.78 23.35
CA LYS A 141 2.96 -7.62 22.19
C LYS A 141 1.79 -7.08 21.35
N ILE A 142 0.65 -6.79 21.99
CA ILE A 142 -0.54 -6.23 21.32
C ILE A 142 -0.20 -4.90 20.65
N LYS A 143 0.52 -4.01 21.36
CA LYS A 143 0.93 -2.70 20.84
C LYS A 143 1.86 -2.83 19.63
N LEU A 144 2.87 -3.69 19.71
CA LEU A 144 3.82 -3.93 18.61
C LEU A 144 3.12 -4.60 17.41
N LYS A 145 2.29 -5.61 17.66
CA LYS A 145 1.54 -6.33 16.62
C LYS A 145 0.60 -5.40 15.86
N LYS A 146 -0.05 -4.48 16.55
CA LYS A 146 -0.94 -3.50 15.95
C LYS A 146 -0.23 -2.58 14.95
N VAL A 147 1.01 -2.15 15.26
CA VAL A 147 1.76 -1.18 14.46
C VAL A 147 2.66 -1.86 13.42
N LEU A 148 3.29 -2.97 13.78
CA LEU A 148 4.33 -3.63 12.97
C LEU A 148 3.88 -4.96 12.37
N GLY A 149 2.70 -5.48 12.74
CA GLY A 149 2.23 -6.80 12.31
C GLY A 149 2.16 -6.94 10.80
N GLY A 150 1.71 -5.91 10.09
CA GLY A 150 1.60 -5.94 8.63
C GLY A 150 2.94 -5.90 7.88
N ILE A 151 4.05 -5.60 8.58
CA ILE A 151 5.41 -5.60 8.02
C ILE A 151 6.32 -6.65 8.66
N ALA A 152 5.77 -7.58 9.45
CA ALA A 152 6.55 -8.59 10.16
C ALA A 152 7.42 -9.45 9.22
N ASP A 153 6.94 -9.73 8.02
CA ASP A 153 7.63 -10.52 6.99
C ASP A 153 8.48 -9.69 6.02
N LEU A 154 8.63 -8.39 6.30
CA LEU A 154 9.39 -7.50 5.43
C LEU A 154 10.88 -7.58 5.76
N ASN A 155 11.65 -8.33 4.95
CA ASN A 155 13.09 -8.51 5.13
C ASN A 155 13.94 -7.44 4.45
N ARG A 156 13.42 -6.76 3.44
CA ARG A 156 14.08 -5.72 2.64
C ARG A 156 13.13 -4.54 2.46
N LEU A 157 13.68 -3.39 2.12
CA LEU A 157 12.88 -2.22 1.74
C LEU A 157 11.92 -2.56 0.61
N PRO A 158 10.68 -2.04 0.65
CA PRO A 158 9.71 -2.23 -0.44
C PRO A 158 10.21 -1.56 -1.72
N ALA A 159 9.77 -2.06 -2.86
CA ALA A 159 10.12 -1.49 -4.16
C ALA A 159 9.20 -0.36 -4.58
N ALA A 160 8.05 -0.24 -3.95
CA ALA A 160 7.08 0.82 -4.18
C ALA A 160 6.17 0.97 -2.96
N LEU A 161 5.57 2.15 -2.81
CA LEU A 161 4.52 2.43 -1.83
C LEU A 161 3.20 2.70 -2.56
N LEU A 162 2.12 2.11 -2.06
CA LEU A 162 0.74 2.47 -2.42
C LEU A 162 0.11 3.20 -1.24
N ILE A 163 -0.19 4.48 -1.41
CA ILE A 163 -0.56 5.40 -0.32
C ILE A 163 -1.97 5.94 -0.54
N VAL A 164 -2.80 5.92 0.49
CA VAL A 164 -4.11 6.60 0.51
C VAL A 164 -4.00 7.85 1.37
N ASP A 165 -4.40 9.00 0.81
CA ASP A 165 -4.30 10.33 1.45
C ASP A 165 -2.84 10.76 1.72
N ILE A 166 -2.17 11.22 0.68
CA ILE A 166 -0.75 11.66 0.75
C ILE A 166 -0.52 12.83 1.70
N LYS A 167 -1.55 13.65 1.95
CA LYS A 167 -1.47 14.76 2.89
C LYS A 167 -1.36 14.27 4.33
N ARG A 168 -2.10 13.21 4.66
CA ARG A 168 -2.04 12.55 5.97
C ARG A 168 -0.75 11.78 6.14
N GLU A 169 -0.35 11.03 5.11
CA GLU A 169 0.83 10.16 5.11
C GLU A 169 2.11 10.90 4.64
N HIS A 170 2.19 12.21 4.86
CA HIS A 170 3.31 13.05 4.41
C HIS A 170 4.69 12.55 4.86
N ILE A 171 4.78 11.90 6.04
CA ILE A 171 6.05 11.33 6.54
C ILE A 171 6.46 10.13 5.67
N ALA A 172 5.51 9.27 5.31
CA ALA A 172 5.78 8.11 4.44
C ALA A 172 6.23 8.56 3.06
N VAL A 173 5.57 9.58 2.48
CA VAL A 173 5.96 10.19 1.20
C VAL A 173 7.36 10.77 1.27
N ALA A 174 7.69 11.57 2.29
CA ALA A 174 8.99 12.18 2.46
C ALA A 174 10.12 11.13 2.63
N GLU A 175 9.86 10.04 3.37
CA GLU A 175 10.83 8.95 3.52
C GLU A 175 11.03 8.19 2.20
N ALA A 176 9.97 7.93 1.44
CA ALA A 176 10.04 7.27 0.14
C ALA A 176 10.83 8.10 -0.86
N THR A 177 10.54 9.40 -0.96
CA THR A 177 11.28 10.34 -1.82
C THR A 177 12.77 10.37 -1.47
N LYS A 178 13.11 10.41 -0.17
CA LYS A 178 14.52 10.40 0.29
C LYS A 178 15.26 9.13 -0.12
N LEU A 179 14.57 8.01 -0.25
CA LEU A 179 15.15 6.71 -0.63
C LEU A 179 14.96 6.38 -2.11
N ASN A 180 14.39 7.30 -2.91
CA ASN A 180 14.04 7.09 -4.31
C ASN A 180 13.17 5.83 -4.54
N ILE A 181 12.20 5.62 -3.64
CA ILE A 181 11.24 4.54 -3.76
C ILE A 181 10.00 5.07 -4.48
N PRO A 182 9.59 4.50 -5.63
CA PRO A 182 8.41 4.91 -6.36
C PRO A 182 7.15 4.93 -5.50
N THR A 183 6.38 6.01 -5.63
CA THR A 183 5.18 6.26 -4.84
C THR A 183 3.94 6.32 -5.73
N PHE A 184 2.93 5.55 -5.37
CA PHE A 184 1.61 5.54 -5.97
C PHE A 184 0.64 6.10 -4.94
N GLY A 185 -0.01 7.21 -5.26
CA GLY A 185 -0.84 7.91 -4.28
C GLY A 185 -2.26 8.17 -4.76
N ILE A 186 -3.26 7.85 -3.94
CA ILE A 186 -4.61 8.39 -4.10
C ILE A 186 -4.57 9.82 -3.60
N VAL A 187 -4.86 10.77 -4.49
CA VAL A 187 -4.67 12.21 -4.28
C VAL A 187 -6.00 12.92 -4.44
N ASP A 188 -6.51 13.47 -3.37
CA ASP A 188 -7.70 14.34 -3.41
C ASP A 188 -7.33 15.81 -3.68
N THR A 189 -8.31 16.64 -3.93
CA THR A 189 -8.17 18.07 -4.31
C THR A 189 -7.45 18.92 -3.24
N ASN A 190 -7.32 18.46 -2.00
CA ASN A 190 -6.64 19.15 -0.90
C ASN A 190 -5.14 18.84 -0.80
N SER A 191 -4.61 18.01 -1.70
CA SER A 191 -3.26 17.45 -1.64
C SER A 191 -2.40 17.94 -2.81
N ASP A 192 -1.09 17.81 -2.73
CA ASP A 192 -0.14 18.18 -3.77
C ASP A 192 0.23 16.94 -4.63
N PRO A 193 -0.25 16.83 -5.87
CA PRO A 193 0.03 15.67 -6.72
C PRO A 193 1.50 15.53 -7.13
N THR A 194 2.29 16.62 -7.02
CA THR A 194 3.70 16.59 -7.43
C THR A 194 4.63 15.91 -6.41
N LEU A 195 4.11 15.55 -5.24
CA LEU A 195 4.87 14.86 -4.19
C LEU A 195 5.00 13.36 -4.42
N VAL A 196 4.22 12.80 -5.35
CA VAL A 196 4.20 11.37 -5.67
C VAL A 196 4.47 11.15 -7.16
N ASP A 197 5.10 10.02 -7.49
CA ASP A 197 5.49 9.72 -8.87
C ASP A 197 4.29 9.35 -9.74
N PHE A 198 3.34 8.62 -9.17
CA PHE A 198 2.11 8.18 -9.83
C PHE A 198 0.88 8.67 -9.06
N PRO A 199 0.45 9.94 -9.28
CA PRO A 199 -0.74 10.47 -8.66
C PRO A 199 -2.00 9.88 -9.30
N ILE A 200 -2.93 9.41 -8.49
CA ILE A 200 -4.25 8.94 -8.89
C ILE A 200 -5.28 9.91 -8.32
N PRO A 201 -5.77 10.87 -9.13
CA PRO A 201 -6.74 11.86 -8.66
C PRO A 201 -8.05 11.17 -8.31
N ALA A 202 -8.44 11.19 -7.05
CA ALA A 202 -9.66 10.51 -6.60
C ALA A 202 -10.05 10.92 -5.18
N ASN A 203 -11.30 10.66 -4.84
CA ASN A 203 -11.84 10.82 -3.50
C ASN A 203 -11.19 9.84 -2.51
N ASP A 204 -10.56 10.39 -1.49
CA ASP A 204 -9.90 9.62 -0.43
C ASP A 204 -10.73 9.52 0.87
N ASP A 205 -11.96 10.06 0.89
CA ASP A 205 -12.90 10.01 2.02
C ASP A 205 -13.95 8.90 1.87
N ALA A 206 -14.38 8.61 0.64
CA ALA A 206 -15.40 7.61 0.36
C ALA A 206 -14.80 6.19 0.36
N ALA A 207 -15.27 5.32 1.26
CA ALA A 207 -14.83 3.93 1.32
C ALA A 207 -15.01 3.17 0.00
N LYS A 208 -16.11 3.43 -0.75
CA LYS A 208 -16.36 2.82 -2.06
C LYS A 208 -15.31 3.24 -3.10
N SER A 209 -14.94 4.53 -3.13
CA SER A 209 -13.89 5.06 -4.02
C SER A 209 -12.54 4.40 -3.73
N ILE A 210 -12.14 4.39 -2.47
CA ILE A 210 -10.89 3.78 -2.03
C ILE A 210 -10.87 2.28 -2.38
N ALA A 211 -11.96 1.56 -2.10
CA ALA A 211 -12.06 0.12 -2.39
C ALA A 211 -11.93 -0.18 -3.89
N LEU A 212 -12.62 0.57 -4.74
CA LEU A 212 -12.59 0.39 -6.19
C LEU A 212 -11.17 0.58 -6.75
N ILE A 213 -10.52 1.69 -6.39
CA ILE A 213 -9.17 2.02 -6.88
C ILE A 213 -8.13 1.04 -6.33
N THR A 214 -8.18 0.76 -5.03
CA THR A 214 -7.25 -0.18 -4.40
C THR A 214 -7.38 -1.57 -5.00
N ARG A 215 -8.61 -2.05 -5.21
CA ARG A 215 -8.88 -3.34 -5.84
C ARG A 215 -8.32 -3.39 -7.26
N TYR A 216 -8.53 -2.36 -8.07
CA TYR A 216 -8.01 -2.29 -9.43
C TYR A 216 -6.47 -2.40 -9.46
N ILE A 217 -5.78 -1.66 -8.59
CA ILE A 217 -4.32 -1.75 -8.47
C ILE A 217 -3.89 -3.13 -7.94
N THR A 218 -4.62 -3.68 -6.98
CA THR A 218 -4.31 -5.02 -6.45
C THR A 218 -4.50 -6.10 -7.51
N ASP A 219 -5.49 -5.97 -8.40
CA ASP A 219 -5.68 -6.89 -9.53
C ASP A 219 -4.50 -6.81 -10.53
N ALA A 220 -3.93 -5.60 -10.75
CA ALA A 220 -2.69 -5.45 -11.51
C ALA A 220 -1.50 -6.18 -10.85
N ILE A 221 -1.42 -6.13 -9.52
CA ILE A 221 -0.41 -6.87 -8.76
C ILE A 221 -0.60 -8.38 -8.93
N VAL A 222 -1.85 -8.89 -8.85
CA VAL A 222 -2.15 -10.31 -9.08
C VAL A 222 -1.71 -10.75 -10.47
N GLU A 223 -2.00 -9.96 -11.51
CA GLU A 223 -1.52 -10.24 -12.87
C GLU A 223 0.01 -10.29 -12.95
N GLY A 224 0.70 -9.30 -12.37
CA GLY A 224 2.17 -9.27 -12.34
C GLY A 224 2.78 -10.47 -11.63
N LEU A 225 2.18 -10.91 -10.52
CA LEU A 225 2.60 -12.13 -9.81
C LEU A 225 2.38 -13.39 -10.64
N SER A 226 1.25 -13.47 -11.36
CA SER A 226 0.93 -14.62 -12.22
C SER A 226 1.86 -14.72 -13.43
N GLU A 227 2.18 -13.60 -14.07
CA GLU A 227 3.16 -13.55 -15.18
C GLU A 227 4.54 -13.99 -14.71
N ARG A 228 4.99 -13.49 -13.56
CA ARG A 228 6.26 -13.91 -12.96
C ARG A 228 6.30 -15.42 -12.69
N LYS A 229 5.19 -16.00 -12.23
CA LYS A 229 5.12 -17.44 -11.97
C LYS A 229 5.28 -18.24 -13.26
N ARG A 230 4.57 -17.84 -14.32
CA ARG A 230 4.69 -18.46 -15.64
C ARG A 230 6.11 -18.37 -16.21
N GLU A 231 6.73 -17.18 -16.15
CA GLU A 231 8.11 -17.00 -16.62
C GLU A 231 9.12 -17.89 -15.89
N LYS A 232 8.91 -18.12 -14.59
CA LYS A 232 9.76 -19.02 -13.80
C LYS A 232 9.55 -20.49 -14.17
N GLU A 233 8.32 -20.90 -14.40
CA GLU A 233 7.98 -22.26 -14.86
C GLU A 233 8.60 -22.52 -16.24
N GLU A 234 8.45 -21.59 -17.19
CA GLU A 234 9.05 -21.69 -18.52
C GLU A 234 10.59 -21.73 -18.51
N THR A 235 11.24 -20.97 -17.60
CA THR A 235 12.70 -21.01 -17.48
C THR A 235 13.18 -22.33 -16.87
N ALA A 236 12.48 -22.84 -15.86
CA ALA A 236 12.79 -24.13 -15.24
C ALA A 236 12.65 -25.29 -16.25
N ASP A 237 11.59 -25.29 -17.06
CA ASP A 237 11.37 -26.30 -18.09
C ASP A 237 12.48 -26.28 -19.16
N LYS A 238 12.94 -25.09 -19.56
CA LYS A 238 14.05 -24.92 -20.49
C LYS A 238 15.38 -25.43 -19.94
N GLU A 239 15.67 -25.19 -18.68
CA GLU A 239 16.86 -25.69 -18.00
C GLU A 239 16.86 -27.24 -17.95
N VAL A 240 15.72 -27.85 -17.59
CA VAL A 240 15.57 -29.32 -17.56
C VAL A 240 15.74 -29.97 -18.97
N VAL A 241 15.25 -29.29 -20.01
CA VAL A 241 15.43 -29.77 -21.40
C VAL A 241 16.89 -29.68 -21.83
N ALA A 242 17.55 -28.54 -21.50
CA ALA A 242 18.97 -28.34 -21.84
C ALA A 242 19.90 -29.33 -21.11
N GLU A 243 19.60 -29.67 -19.83
CA GLU A 243 20.36 -30.71 -19.11
C GLU A 243 20.17 -32.12 -19.70
N LYS A 244 18.98 -32.42 -20.23
CA LYS A 244 18.71 -33.73 -20.89
C LYS A 244 19.34 -33.89 -22.28
N GLU A 245 19.59 -32.75 -22.97
CA GLU A 245 20.29 -32.76 -24.26
C GLU A 245 21.82 -32.86 -24.15
N GLN A 246 22.37 -32.60 -22.93
CA GLN A 246 23.81 -32.67 -22.66
C GLN A 246 24.25 -33.98 -21.98
N ALA A 247 23.31 -34.84 -21.62
CA ALA A 247 23.57 -36.14 -20.97
C ALA A 247 23.41 -37.30 -21.95
#